data_f6dc88f7fa60fcce14cfa8042c2699fe
#
_entry.id   f6dc88f7fa60fcce14cfa8042c2699fe
#
_cell.length_a   1.000
_cell.length_b   1.000
_cell.length_c   1.000
_cell.angle_alpha   90.00
_cell.angle_beta   90.00
_cell.angle_gamma   90.00
#
_symmetry.space_group_name_H-M   'P 1'
#
loop_
_entity.id
_entity.type
_entity.pdbx_description
1 polymer ?
#
loop_
_entity_poly.entity_id
_entity_poly.type
_entity_poly.pdbx_seq_one_letter_code
_entity_poly.pdbx_strand_id
1 'polypeptide(L)'
;MDRALDRATRGPKWLSDHSVAECVVRAFVYGAAVLRHYDLCAYVVMSNHVHLLIRPNVQVPRITQRIKTASAREANRIWGRTGSYFWQDESFDHWAREPTEYERIRRYIENNPVAAELVDKEEDWRWSSASVEDRPMPSDRGCSCVAVA
;
A
#
# COMPACT_ATOMS: atom_id res chain seq x y z
N MET A 1 15.20 5.13 6.44
CA MET A 1 14.11 4.32 5.94
C MET A 1 14.11 4.54 4.47
N ASP A 2 14.15 4.39 3.59
CA ASP A 2 15.14 3.67 3.01
C ASP A 2 15.26 3.84 1.54
N ARG A 3 16.47 3.90 1.07
CA ARG A 3 16.82 3.89 -0.34
C ARG A 3 16.09 2.78 -1.13
N ALA A 4 15.62 1.73 -0.47
CA ALA A 4 14.85 0.66 -1.09
C ALA A 4 13.42 1.10 -1.41
N LEU A 5 12.78 1.88 -0.51
CA LEU A 5 11.46 2.44 -0.72
C LEU A 5 11.51 3.58 -1.76
N ASP A 6 12.59 4.36 -1.75
CA ASP A 6 12.80 5.44 -2.71
C ASP A 6 13.11 4.93 -4.13
N ARG A 7 13.61 3.71 -4.27
CA ARG A 7 13.85 3.09 -5.59
C ARG A 7 12.59 2.75 -6.36
N ALA A 8 11.47 2.62 -5.67
CA ALA A 8 10.16 2.37 -6.28
C ALA A 8 9.62 3.57 -7.07
N THR A 9 10.36 4.68 -7.16
CA THR A 9 9.94 5.87 -7.90
C THR A 9 10.11 5.75 -9.42
N ARG A 10 10.73 4.68 -9.89
CA ARG A 10 10.96 4.45 -11.34
C ARG A 10 9.97 3.41 -11.86
N GLY A 11 9.36 3.71 -13.00
CA GLY A 11 8.45 2.79 -13.69
C GLY A 11 7.19 3.46 -14.20
N PRO A 12 6.30 2.70 -14.85
CA PRO A 12 5.04 3.23 -15.37
C PRO A 12 4.18 3.84 -14.26
N LYS A 13 3.57 4.98 -14.53
CA LYS A 13 2.70 5.69 -13.58
C LYS A 13 1.23 5.25 -13.71
N TRP A 14 0.98 3.97 -13.78
CA TRP A 14 -0.35 3.40 -14.02
C TRP A 14 -1.32 3.66 -12.86
N LEU A 15 -0.79 3.80 -11.65
CA LEU A 15 -1.58 4.08 -10.46
C LEU A 15 -2.09 5.53 -10.40
N SER A 16 -1.67 6.39 -11.34
CA SER A 16 -2.26 7.74 -11.50
C SER A 16 -3.70 7.68 -12.03
N ASP A 17 -4.09 6.60 -12.70
CA ASP A 17 -5.47 6.36 -13.10
C ASP A 17 -6.31 6.10 -11.85
N HIS A 18 -7.30 6.94 -11.60
CA HIS A 18 -8.16 6.83 -10.41
C HIS A 18 -8.89 5.49 -10.31
N SER A 19 -9.34 4.96 -11.43
CA SER A 19 -10.02 3.64 -11.46
C SER A 19 -9.09 2.53 -11.02
N VAL A 20 -7.82 2.60 -11.41
CA VAL A 20 -6.80 1.63 -11.04
C VAL A 20 -6.39 1.78 -9.57
N ALA A 21 -6.17 3.01 -9.12
CA ALA A 21 -5.87 3.29 -7.71
C ALA A 21 -6.99 2.77 -6.80
N GLU A 22 -8.23 2.95 -7.20
CA GLU A 22 -9.38 2.43 -6.48
C GLU A 22 -9.38 0.90 -6.40
N CYS A 23 -9.05 0.22 -7.48
CA CYS A 23 -8.92 -1.26 -7.49
C CYS A 23 -7.87 -1.73 -6.49
N VAL A 24 -6.76 -1.03 -6.40
CA VAL A 24 -5.67 -1.35 -5.48
C VAL A 24 -6.13 -1.17 -4.03
N VAL A 25 -6.75 -0.05 -3.71
CA VAL A 25 -7.30 0.19 -2.36
C VAL A 25 -8.35 -0.85 -1.99
N ARG A 26 -9.23 -1.21 -2.92
CA ARG A 26 -10.21 -2.27 -2.70
C ARG A 26 -9.56 -3.62 -2.40
N ALA A 27 -8.47 -3.94 -3.09
CA ALA A 27 -7.72 -5.17 -2.81
C ALA A 27 -7.15 -5.17 -1.39
N PHE A 28 -6.64 -4.03 -0.91
CA PHE A 28 -6.16 -3.89 0.46
C PHE A 28 -7.28 -4.12 1.47
N VAL A 29 -8.40 -3.44 1.29
CA VAL A 29 -9.54 -3.52 2.21
C VAL A 29 -10.15 -4.92 2.20
N TYR A 30 -10.28 -5.55 1.05
CA TYR A 30 -10.81 -6.91 0.93
C TYR A 30 -9.93 -7.91 1.68
N GLY A 31 -8.62 -7.81 1.54
CA GLY A 31 -7.68 -8.68 2.25
C GLY A 31 -7.78 -8.55 3.78
N ALA A 32 -8.06 -7.35 4.27
CA ALA A 32 -8.23 -7.08 5.70
C ALA A 32 -9.62 -7.44 6.21
N ALA A 33 -10.67 -6.94 5.56
CA ALA A 33 -12.04 -7.02 6.06
C ALA A 33 -12.73 -8.35 5.76
N VAL A 34 -12.46 -8.96 4.61
CA VAL A 34 -13.12 -10.18 4.16
C VAL A 34 -12.25 -11.41 4.40
N LEU A 35 -11.03 -11.42 3.87
CA LEU A 35 -10.12 -12.55 4.02
C LEU A 35 -9.48 -12.62 5.41
N ARG A 36 -9.40 -11.49 6.10
CA ARG A 36 -8.76 -11.35 7.42
C ARG A 36 -7.31 -11.86 7.43
N HIS A 37 -6.62 -11.66 6.34
CA HIS A 37 -5.21 -12.02 6.21
C HIS A 37 -4.30 -11.08 7.00
N TYR A 38 -4.78 -9.89 7.31
CA TYR A 38 -4.05 -8.87 8.08
C TYR A 38 -5.00 -7.81 8.61
N ASP A 39 -4.53 -7.05 9.58
CA ASP A 39 -5.13 -5.77 9.94
C ASP A 39 -4.43 -4.67 9.15
N LEU A 40 -5.18 -3.82 8.47
CA LEU A 40 -4.65 -2.71 7.68
C LEU A 40 -4.48 -1.50 8.58
N CYS A 41 -3.23 -1.12 8.86
CA CYS A 41 -2.91 -0.04 9.79
C CYS A 41 -2.68 1.31 9.08
N ALA A 42 -2.03 1.29 7.93
CA ALA A 42 -1.82 2.48 7.11
C ALA A 42 -1.57 2.06 5.67
N TYR A 43 -1.87 2.92 4.73
CA TYR A 43 -1.55 2.70 3.32
C TYR A 43 -1.48 4.00 2.55
N VAL A 44 -0.79 3.97 1.43
CA VAL A 44 -0.82 5.02 0.41
C VAL A 44 -0.61 4.39 -0.96
N VAL A 45 -1.39 4.83 -1.93
CA VAL A 45 -1.20 4.48 -3.35
C VAL A 45 -0.64 5.71 -4.05
N MET A 46 0.63 5.62 -4.45
CA MET A 46 1.31 6.64 -5.23
C MET A 46 1.15 6.33 -6.73
N SER A 47 1.68 7.17 -7.60
CA SER A 47 1.49 7.02 -9.05
C SER A 47 2.09 5.73 -9.63
N ASN A 48 3.11 5.16 -9.00
CA ASN A 48 3.84 3.99 -9.51
C ASN A 48 4.23 2.97 -8.44
N HIS A 49 3.82 3.18 -7.21
CA HIS A 49 4.10 2.27 -6.11
C HIS A 49 3.09 2.44 -4.98
N VAL A 50 3.07 1.50 -4.07
CA VAL A 50 2.22 1.53 -2.88
C VAL A 50 3.03 1.20 -1.65
N HIS A 51 2.58 1.70 -0.51
CA HIS A 51 3.09 1.32 0.80
C HIS A 51 1.94 0.86 1.67
N LEU A 52 2.18 -0.18 2.43
CA LEU A 52 1.22 -0.77 3.37
C LEU A 52 1.90 -0.97 4.72
N LEU A 53 1.21 -0.62 5.78
CA LEU A 53 1.56 -1.02 7.13
C LEU A 53 0.47 -1.95 7.62
N ILE A 54 0.81 -3.20 7.86
CA ILE A 54 -0.14 -4.26 8.18
C ILE A 54 0.30 -5.07 9.40
N ARG A 55 -0.66 -5.63 10.12
CA ARG A 55 -0.44 -6.72 11.07
C ARG A 55 -0.84 -8.03 10.43
N PRO A 56 0.12 -8.86 10.00
CA PRO A 56 -0.20 -10.06 9.24
C PRO A 56 -0.76 -11.16 10.14
N ASN A 57 -1.80 -11.83 9.66
CA ASN A 57 -2.36 -13.05 10.25
C ASN A 57 -1.94 -14.29 9.46
N VAL A 58 -1.38 -14.10 8.27
CA VAL A 58 -0.78 -15.13 7.43
C VAL A 58 0.60 -14.63 6.98
N GLN A 59 1.37 -15.47 6.32
CA GLN A 59 2.71 -15.08 5.87
C GLN A 59 2.66 -13.91 4.88
N VAL A 60 3.55 -12.94 5.06
CA VAL A 60 3.61 -11.73 4.24
C VAL A 60 3.72 -12.00 2.73
N PRO A 61 4.54 -12.95 2.26
CA PRO A 61 4.59 -13.28 0.83
C PRO A 61 3.23 -13.66 0.24
N ARG A 62 2.40 -14.36 1.01
CA ARG A 62 1.05 -14.73 0.59
C ARG A 62 0.15 -13.49 0.45
N ILE A 63 0.28 -12.54 1.38
CA ILE A 63 -0.45 -11.27 1.34
C ILE A 63 -0.07 -10.48 0.10
N THR A 64 1.23 -10.28 -0.13
CA THR A 64 1.76 -9.55 -1.27
C THR A 64 1.33 -10.18 -2.60
N GLN A 65 1.46 -11.49 -2.72
CA GLN A 65 1.02 -12.24 -3.90
C GLN A 65 -0.47 -12.03 -4.20
N ARG A 66 -1.30 -12.12 -3.17
CA ARG A 66 -2.75 -11.96 -3.29
C ARG A 66 -3.11 -10.55 -3.76
N ILE A 67 -2.51 -9.53 -3.16
CA ILE A 67 -2.75 -8.12 -3.51
C ILE A 67 -2.33 -7.87 -4.96
N LYS A 68 -1.14 -8.30 -5.34
CA LYS A 68 -0.64 -8.17 -6.71
C LYS A 68 -1.55 -8.85 -7.73
N THR A 69 -1.96 -10.08 -7.47
CA THR A 69 -2.81 -10.84 -8.37
C THR A 69 -4.19 -10.21 -8.55
N ALA A 70 -4.84 -9.87 -7.44
CA ALA A 70 -6.19 -9.30 -7.47
C ALA A 70 -6.21 -7.92 -8.14
N SER A 71 -5.29 -7.04 -7.79
CA SER A 71 -5.24 -5.69 -8.34
C SER A 71 -4.81 -5.67 -9.82
N ALA A 72 -3.84 -6.51 -10.20
CA ALA A 72 -3.40 -6.63 -11.59
C ALA A 72 -4.52 -7.13 -12.50
N ARG A 73 -5.26 -8.15 -12.04
CA ARG A 73 -6.39 -8.69 -12.79
C ARG A 73 -7.44 -7.61 -13.08
N GLU A 74 -7.82 -6.87 -12.07
CA GLU A 74 -8.85 -5.85 -12.19
C GLU A 74 -8.36 -4.65 -13.02
N ALA A 75 -7.13 -4.17 -12.80
CA ALA A 75 -6.56 -3.09 -13.57
C ALA A 75 -6.43 -3.43 -15.06
N ASN A 76 -5.95 -4.62 -15.36
CA ASN A 76 -5.81 -5.10 -16.74
C ASN A 76 -7.17 -5.29 -17.40
N ARG A 77 -8.19 -5.69 -16.65
CA ARG A 77 -9.57 -5.79 -17.15
C ARG A 77 -10.09 -4.40 -17.55
N ILE A 78 -9.88 -3.38 -16.71
CA ILE A 78 -10.30 -2.00 -16.96
C ILE A 78 -9.64 -1.46 -18.24
N TRP A 79 -8.37 -1.77 -18.46
CA TRP A 79 -7.62 -1.29 -19.62
C TRP A 79 -7.67 -2.22 -20.84
N GLY A 80 -8.38 -3.35 -20.77
CA GLY A 80 -8.43 -4.33 -21.87
C GLY A 80 -7.08 -5.01 -22.11
N ARG A 81 -6.27 -5.21 -21.07
CA ARG A 81 -4.93 -5.79 -21.14
C ARG A 81 -4.82 -7.11 -20.38
N THR A 82 -5.87 -7.91 -20.39
CA THR A 82 -5.91 -9.18 -19.64
C THR A 82 -4.67 -10.03 -19.90
N GLY A 83 -4.03 -10.49 -18.81
CA GLY A 83 -2.82 -11.31 -18.87
C GLY A 83 -1.52 -10.52 -18.98
N SER A 84 -1.56 -9.18 -19.06
CA SER A 84 -0.35 -8.37 -19.13
C SER A 84 0.25 -8.13 -17.75
N TYR A 85 1.56 -7.87 -17.70
CA TYR A 85 2.24 -7.46 -16.48
C TYR A 85 1.71 -6.11 -16.00
N PHE A 86 1.51 -5.99 -14.70
CA PHE A 86 1.08 -4.75 -14.05
C PHE A 86 2.09 -4.31 -12.99
N TRP A 87 2.42 -5.20 -12.06
CA TRP A 87 3.40 -4.93 -11.02
C TRP A 87 4.80 -5.34 -11.44
N GLN A 88 5.78 -4.56 -10.97
CA GLN A 88 7.18 -5.01 -11.04
C GLN A 88 7.40 -6.16 -10.05
N ASP A 89 8.41 -6.98 -10.28
CA ASP A 89 8.68 -8.14 -9.44
C ASP A 89 9.18 -7.76 -8.04
N GLU A 90 9.60 -6.52 -7.85
CA GLU A 90 10.16 -6.06 -6.59
C GLU A 90 9.07 -5.80 -5.54
N SER A 91 9.25 -6.39 -4.39
CA SER A 91 8.51 -6.06 -3.17
C SER A 91 9.47 -6.07 -1.99
N PHE A 92 9.24 -5.17 -1.05
CA PHE A 92 10.05 -5.05 0.15
C PHE A 92 9.16 -5.23 1.37
N ASP A 93 9.66 -5.93 2.40
CA ASP A 93 9.01 -5.92 3.69
C ASP A 93 10.00 -5.52 4.78
N HIS A 94 9.49 -4.89 5.82
CA HIS A 94 10.25 -4.49 6.99
C HIS A 94 9.38 -4.71 8.23
N TRP A 95 9.90 -5.46 9.19
CA TRP A 95 9.19 -5.76 10.43
C TRP A 95 9.40 -4.65 11.46
N ALA A 96 8.33 -3.97 11.84
CA ALA A 96 8.32 -2.96 12.88
C ALA A 96 7.98 -3.62 14.22
N ARG A 97 8.95 -3.68 15.13
CA ARG A 97 8.82 -4.38 16.41
C ARG A 97 8.38 -3.48 17.56
N GLU A 98 8.64 -2.18 17.46
CA GLU A 98 8.41 -1.23 18.54
C GLU A 98 7.36 -0.19 18.16
N PRO A 99 6.55 0.32 19.15
CA PRO A 99 5.54 1.33 18.87
C PRO A 99 6.08 2.61 18.25
N THR A 100 7.29 3.03 18.62
CA THR A 100 7.95 4.22 18.04
C THR A 100 8.28 4.03 16.56
N GLU A 101 8.73 2.84 16.19
CA GLU A 101 9.00 2.50 14.79
C GLU A 101 7.71 2.43 13.97
N TYR A 102 6.67 1.82 14.53
CA TYR A 102 5.33 1.78 13.94
C TYR A 102 4.85 3.20 13.59
N GLU A 103 4.88 4.12 14.54
CA GLU A 103 4.39 5.48 14.36
C GLU A 103 5.22 6.25 13.32
N ARG A 104 6.54 6.05 13.30
CA ARG A 104 7.42 6.64 12.31
C ARG A 104 7.10 6.16 10.90
N ILE A 105 6.86 4.87 10.74
CA ILE A 105 6.50 4.26 9.45
C ILE A 105 5.13 4.75 9.00
N ARG A 106 4.15 4.78 9.89
CA ARG A 106 2.82 5.28 9.59
C ARG A 106 2.89 6.72 9.07
N ARG A 107 3.62 7.59 9.76
CA ARG A 107 3.82 8.98 9.34
C ARG A 107 4.51 9.07 7.98
N TYR A 108 5.53 8.27 7.76
CA TYR A 108 6.22 8.21 6.48
C TYR A 108 5.27 7.86 5.34
N ILE A 109 4.45 6.84 5.53
CA ILE A 109 3.47 6.38 4.54
C ILE A 109 2.45 7.48 4.25
N GLU A 110 1.83 8.03 5.28
CA GLU A 110 0.76 9.01 5.12
C GLU A 110 1.27 10.37 4.65
N ASN A 111 2.52 10.73 4.94
CA ASN A 111 3.14 11.97 4.47
C ASN A 111 3.72 11.86 3.05
N ASN A 112 3.76 10.69 2.47
CA ASN A 112 4.40 10.46 1.16
C ASN A 112 3.87 11.39 0.06
N PRO A 113 2.55 11.62 -0.10
CA PRO A 113 2.04 12.55 -1.10
C PRO A 113 2.44 14.01 -0.85
N VAL A 114 2.57 14.42 0.41
CA VAL A 114 3.05 15.77 0.76
C VAL A 114 4.53 15.92 0.41
N ALA A 115 5.35 14.93 0.78
CA ALA A 115 6.77 14.91 0.45
C ALA A 115 7.04 14.90 -1.05
N ALA A 116 6.13 14.30 -1.84
CA ALA A 116 6.17 14.29 -3.29
C ALA A 116 5.56 15.56 -3.94
N GLU A 117 5.15 16.52 -3.12
CA GLU A 117 4.56 17.80 -3.57
C GLU A 117 3.26 17.64 -4.38
N LEU A 118 2.52 16.55 -4.13
CA LEU A 118 1.25 16.27 -4.81
C LEU A 118 0.06 16.93 -4.13
N VAL A 119 0.13 17.10 -2.83
CA VAL A 119 -0.87 17.77 -1.98
C VAL A 119 -0.17 18.57 -0.87
N ASP A 120 -0.88 19.51 -0.28
CA ASP A 120 -0.37 20.31 0.85
C ASP A 120 -0.58 19.60 2.19
N LYS A 121 -1.63 18.78 2.30
CA LYS A 121 -1.99 18.07 3.53
C LYS A 121 -2.18 16.59 3.24
N GLU A 122 -1.84 15.75 4.19
CA GLU A 122 -1.95 14.30 4.08
C GLU A 122 -3.38 13.83 3.78
N GLU A 123 -4.34 14.42 4.45
CA GLU A 123 -5.76 14.07 4.31
C GLU A 123 -6.37 14.43 2.95
N ASP A 124 -5.70 15.27 2.17
CA ASP A 124 -6.16 15.66 0.83
C ASP A 124 -5.83 14.62 -0.24
N TRP A 125 -4.96 13.64 0.08
CA TRP A 125 -4.66 12.54 -0.82
C TRP A 125 -5.66 11.39 -0.64
N ARG A 126 -6.57 11.26 -1.63
CA ARG A 126 -7.69 10.31 -1.57
C ARG A 126 -7.27 8.86 -1.37
N TRP A 127 -6.13 8.46 -1.93
CA TRP A 127 -5.66 7.08 -1.96
C TRP A 127 -4.71 6.78 -0.79
N SER A 128 -5.06 7.28 0.37
CA SER A 128 -4.27 7.14 1.59
C SER A 128 -5.17 6.93 2.80
N SER A 129 -4.67 6.17 3.77
CA SER A 129 -5.33 6.01 5.08
C SER A 129 -5.47 7.33 5.84
N ALA A 130 -4.66 8.34 5.52
CA ALA A 130 -4.79 9.67 6.11
C ALA A 130 -6.12 10.35 5.77
N SER A 131 -6.75 9.99 4.65
CA SER A 131 -8.07 10.50 4.25
C SER A 131 -9.24 9.79 4.92
N VAL A 132 -9.00 8.72 5.68
CA VAL A 132 -10.01 7.91 6.37
C VAL A 132 -10.10 8.34 7.82
N GLU A 133 -11.33 8.67 8.29
CA GLU A 133 -11.54 9.16 9.65
C GLU A 133 -11.30 8.11 10.73
N ASP A 134 -11.65 6.86 10.45
CA ASP A 134 -11.63 5.76 11.42
C ASP A 134 -10.39 4.87 11.20
N ARG A 135 -9.29 5.21 11.86
CA ARG A 135 -8.04 4.46 11.74
C ARG A 135 -7.89 3.44 12.86
N PRO A 136 -7.53 2.20 12.54
CA PRO A 136 -7.23 1.22 13.58
C PRO A 136 -6.01 1.66 14.40
N MET A 137 -6.11 1.55 15.71
CA MET A 137 -5.01 1.81 16.63
C MET A 137 -4.03 0.64 16.64
N PRO A 138 -2.73 0.90 16.83
CA PRO A 138 -1.75 -0.16 16.97
C PRO A 138 -2.03 -1.01 18.20
N SER A 139 -1.94 -2.31 18.06
CA SER A 139 -1.92 -3.22 19.20
C SER A 139 -0.48 -3.67 19.51
N ASP A 140 -0.32 -4.42 20.57
CA ASP A 140 0.97 -4.90 21.07
C ASP A 140 1.71 -5.87 20.12
N ARG A 141 1.09 -6.22 19.01
CA ARG A 141 1.72 -7.10 18.00
C ARG A 141 2.52 -6.28 17.00
N GLY A 142 3.63 -6.82 16.56
CA GLY A 142 4.44 -6.20 15.53
C GLY A 142 3.72 -6.06 14.20
N CYS A 143 4.14 -5.06 13.41
CA CYS A 143 3.60 -4.76 12.08
C CYS A 143 4.66 -4.95 11.01
N SER A 144 4.22 -5.28 9.80
CA SER A 144 5.09 -5.30 8.63
C SER A 144 4.79 -4.11 7.73
N CYS A 145 5.83 -3.38 7.34
CA CYS A 145 5.75 -2.39 6.29
C CYS A 145 6.07 -3.09 4.97
N VAL A 146 5.16 -3.02 4.03
CA VAL A 146 5.29 -3.65 2.71
C VAL A 146 5.26 -2.56 1.65
N ALA A 147 6.23 -2.58 0.74
CA ALA A 147 6.25 -1.72 -0.43
C ALA A 147 6.17 -2.57 -1.69
N VAL A 148 5.32 -2.17 -2.61
CA VAL A 148 5.09 -2.86 -3.88
C VAL A 148 5.12 -1.85 -5.01
N ALA A 149 5.83 -2.15 -6.06
CA ALA A 149 5.93 -1.30 -7.25
C ALA A 149 5.43 -2.00 -8.51
#